data_37bf777970934529c03aad521eda0bc6
#
_entry.id   37bf777970934529c03aad521eda0bc6
#
_cell.length_a   1.000
_cell.length_b   1.000
_cell.length_c   1.000
_cell.angle_alpha   90.00
_cell.angle_beta   90.00
_cell.angle_gamma   90.00
#
_symmetry.space_group_name_H-M   'P 1'
#
loop_
_entity.id
_entity.type
_entity.pdbx_description
1 polymer ?
#
loop_
_entity_poly.entity_id
_entity_poly.type
_entity_poly.pdbx_seq_one_letter_code
_entity_poly.pdbx_strand_id
1 'polypeptide(L)'
;MRKTSSSLAKLSAIVTFQRFSIARGGAQQKRSLSAKKVTRERFESTKSSASLSKAGSMNDREGEEETITSVENVKVKRMVKLRTRRSFRDEERACVVSGGKVLLEIFQANAFGKMNGVECKRAFVSEEFDDDYNERIDRVIFRDDDDRKRKSTKVSAKVMKKVAGVENADNVDYCAEVTKPDVLEAREFFKKAKMVRKVLCLDGVQDPGNVGTLLRTAEAFGFDAVGLGPKTCDPFNEKALRSSKGSCFRMQMFSWKTSEEFFDALERGGKFERRKNVLAAMLVGENCLDVSKELGSVDADDAGKVCIVLGSEGTGVSKDIEENSRAMTIPTPGVTESLNVAVAGGILMMAFGK
;
A
#
# COMPACT_ATOMS: atom_id res chain seq x y z
N MET A 1 -19.57 40.05 -26.45
CA MET A 1 -19.68 40.20 -24.97
C MET A 1 -20.69 39.19 -24.43
N ARG A 2 -20.40 38.54 -23.33
CA ARG A 2 -21.12 37.47 -22.61
C ARG A 2 -20.90 36.07 -23.18
N LYS A 3 -19.90 35.35 -22.56
CA LYS A 3 -19.88 33.93 -22.13
C LYS A 3 -18.53 33.60 -21.51
N THR A 4 -18.30 34.04 -20.28
CA THR A 4 -17.16 33.61 -19.43
C THR A 4 -17.60 33.58 -17.97
N SER A 5 -18.49 32.65 -17.60
CA SER A 5 -18.86 32.50 -16.18
C SER A 5 -19.20 31.06 -15.75
N SER A 6 -18.83 30.05 -16.54
CA SER A 6 -19.18 28.65 -16.24
C SER A 6 -18.02 27.79 -15.72
N SER A 7 -16.78 28.27 -15.79
CA SER A 7 -15.60 27.45 -15.46
C SER A 7 -15.14 27.51 -14.01
N LEU A 8 -15.47 28.57 -13.28
CA LEU A 8 -15.03 28.76 -11.89
C LEU A 8 -15.92 28.07 -10.83
N ALA A 9 -17.14 27.70 -11.20
CA ALA A 9 -18.07 27.02 -10.28
C ALA A 9 -17.79 25.53 -10.11
N LYS A 10 -16.97 24.91 -10.98
CA LYS A 10 -16.63 23.48 -10.91
C LYS A 10 -15.37 23.16 -10.09
N LEU A 11 -14.55 24.14 -9.75
CA LEU A 11 -13.36 23.95 -8.93
C LEU A 11 -13.63 23.96 -7.42
N SER A 12 -14.79 24.43 -6.97
CA SER A 12 -15.17 24.46 -5.55
C SER A 12 -15.66 23.12 -5.00
N ALA A 13 -15.94 22.14 -5.86
CA ALA A 13 -16.53 20.86 -5.45
C ALA A 13 -15.50 19.75 -5.11
N ILE A 14 -14.21 19.99 -5.31
CA ILE A 14 -13.19 18.93 -5.16
C ILE A 14 -12.55 18.90 -3.77
N VAL A 15 -12.74 19.91 -2.95
CA VAL A 15 -12.13 19.99 -1.58
C VAL A 15 -13.05 19.48 -0.48
N THR A 16 -14.29 19.08 -0.78
CA THR A 16 -15.25 18.60 0.22
C THR A 16 -15.51 17.11 0.06
N PHE A 17 -14.50 16.28 0.15
CA PHE A 17 -14.70 14.84 0.23
C PHE A 17 -14.12 14.28 1.52
N GLN A 18 -15.01 13.66 2.26
CA GLN A 18 -14.89 12.85 3.48
C GLN A 18 -15.15 13.55 4.81
N ARG A 19 -16.40 13.96 4.98
CA ARG A 19 -17.08 13.77 6.25
C ARG A 19 -18.42 13.07 5.95
N PHE A 20 -18.41 11.78 5.82
CA PHE A 20 -19.62 10.99 5.89
C PHE A 20 -19.48 9.94 6.98
N SER A 21 -20.36 10.14 7.94
CA SER A 21 -21.09 9.18 8.72
C SER A 21 -20.43 8.66 10.00
N ILE A 22 -20.56 9.42 11.06
CA ILE A 22 -21.11 8.90 12.31
C ILE A 22 -21.84 10.09 12.98
N ALA A 23 -23.15 10.16 12.78
CA ALA A 23 -24.02 10.97 13.62
C ALA A 23 -25.39 10.31 13.66
N ARG A 24 -25.68 9.66 14.78
CA ARG A 24 -26.96 9.69 15.50
C ARG A 24 -26.86 8.91 16.79
N GLY A 25 -27.07 9.62 17.88
CA GLY A 25 -27.45 9.03 19.13
C GLY A 25 -26.85 9.71 20.38
N GLY A 26 -27.63 10.55 21.03
CA GLY A 26 -27.50 10.75 22.47
C GLY A 26 -26.93 12.09 22.94
N ALA A 27 -27.81 12.94 23.34
CA ALA A 27 -27.57 14.25 23.99
C ALA A 27 -27.00 14.15 25.40
N GLN A 28 -26.27 15.20 25.76
CA GLN A 28 -26.09 15.82 27.11
C GLN A 28 -25.52 14.98 28.26
N GLN A 29 -24.31 15.32 28.70
CA GLN A 29 -24.13 15.99 29.99
C GLN A 29 -22.67 16.44 30.19
N LYS A 30 -22.50 17.76 30.30
CA LYS A 30 -21.30 18.39 30.89
C LYS A 30 -21.26 18.09 32.36
N ARG A 31 -20.17 17.52 32.87
CA ARG A 31 -19.73 17.71 34.26
C ARG A 31 -18.21 17.71 34.34
N SER A 32 -17.68 18.83 34.76
CA SER A 32 -16.31 19.04 35.20
C SER A 32 -16.00 18.16 36.41
N LEU A 33 -14.85 17.52 36.45
CA LEU A 33 -14.26 17.05 37.69
C LEU A 33 -12.74 17.19 37.66
N SER A 34 -12.29 17.89 38.67
CA SER A 34 -10.94 18.28 39.01
C SER A 34 -10.02 17.09 39.32
N ALA A 35 -8.74 17.33 39.09
CA ALA A 35 -7.65 16.49 39.53
C ALA A 35 -7.65 16.22 41.03
N LYS A 36 -7.51 14.97 41.41
CA LYS A 36 -7.01 14.58 42.74
C LYS A 36 -5.83 13.64 42.59
N LYS A 37 -4.68 14.13 43.09
CA LYS A 37 -3.51 13.33 43.46
C LYS A 37 -3.95 12.31 44.52
N VAL A 38 -3.54 11.03 44.31
CA VAL A 38 -3.53 10.05 45.39
C VAL A 38 -2.13 9.51 45.54
N THR A 39 -1.64 9.66 46.75
CA THR A 39 -0.34 9.31 47.30
C THR A 39 -0.13 7.80 47.42
N ARG A 40 1.11 7.41 47.19
CA ARG A 40 1.71 6.11 47.39
C ARG A 40 1.68 5.75 48.89
N GLU A 41 1.12 4.62 49.26
CA GLU A 41 1.40 3.97 50.53
C GLU A 41 2.02 2.58 50.31
N ARG A 42 3.15 2.40 50.99
CA ARG A 42 3.94 1.21 51.18
C ARG A 42 3.18 0.24 52.10
N PHE A 43 3.18 -1.06 51.76
CA PHE A 43 3.01 -2.12 52.76
C PHE A 43 4.12 -3.15 52.63
N GLU A 44 4.87 -3.31 53.69
CA GLU A 44 5.90 -4.32 53.88
C GLU A 44 5.30 -5.61 54.48
N SER A 45 5.84 -6.72 53.96
CA SER A 45 6.19 -8.00 54.57
C SER A 45 5.28 -8.68 55.61
N THR A 46 4.98 -9.94 55.38
CA THR A 46 5.30 -11.01 56.35
C THR A 46 5.47 -12.35 55.65
N LYS A 47 6.63 -12.96 55.87
CA LYS A 47 6.92 -14.36 55.56
C LYS A 47 6.20 -15.27 56.55
N SER A 48 5.60 -16.35 56.04
CA SER A 48 5.42 -17.57 56.82
C SER A 48 5.45 -18.78 55.95
N SER A 49 6.36 -19.65 56.25
CA SER A 49 6.63 -20.97 55.68
C SER A 49 5.63 -22.00 56.26
N ALA A 50 5.06 -22.83 55.38
CA ALA A 50 4.63 -24.16 55.76
C ALA A 50 4.59 -25.09 54.56
N SER A 51 5.34 -26.14 54.65
CA SER A 51 5.35 -27.30 53.78
C SER A 51 4.10 -28.16 54.00
N LEU A 52 3.51 -28.81 52.99
CA LEU A 52 3.28 -30.23 52.89
C LEU A 52 2.31 -30.66 51.75
N SER A 53 2.79 -31.63 51.05
CA SER A 53 2.12 -32.83 50.47
C SER A 53 1.26 -32.74 49.22
N LYS A 54 1.77 -33.47 48.25
CA LYS A 54 1.21 -34.12 47.06
C LYS A 54 -0.30 -34.48 47.13
N ALA A 55 -1.04 -34.06 46.11
CA ALA A 55 -2.06 -34.91 45.45
C ALA A 55 -2.26 -34.37 44.04
N GLY A 56 -2.21 -35.24 43.04
CA GLY A 56 -2.33 -34.86 41.63
C GLY A 56 -3.76 -34.38 41.30
N SER A 57 -3.79 -33.33 40.54
CA SER A 57 -4.96 -32.93 39.76
C SER A 57 -4.41 -32.57 38.39
N MET A 58 -4.78 -33.36 37.38
CA MET A 58 -4.70 -32.93 36.00
C MET A 58 -5.58 -31.69 35.83
N ASN A 59 -4.97 -30.52 35.85
CA ASN A 59 -5.60 -29.31 35.37
C ASN A 59 -5.15 -29.13 33.91
N ASP A 60 -6.13 -29.21 33.04
CA ASP A 60 -6.04 -28.67 31.67
C ASP A 60 -5.65 -27.22 31.79
N ARG A 61 -4.33 -26.94 31.71
CA ARG A 61 -3.83 -25.61 31.49
C ARG A 61 -4.13 -25.27 30.03
N GLU A 62 -5.22 -24.54 29.80
CA GLU A 62 -5.32 -23.70 28.59
C GLU A 62 -4.03 -22.95 28.48
N GLY A 63 -3.24 -23.23 27.41
CA GLY A 63 -1.90 -22.69 27.27
C GLY A 63 -1.96 -21.18 27.15
N GLU A 64 -1.47 -20.46 28.15
CA GLU A 64 -1.13 -19.06 28.05
C GLU A 64 -0.15 -18.93 26.86
N GLU A 65 -0.57 -18.23 25.80
CA GLU A 65 0.25 -17.99 24.62
C GLU A 65 1.45 -17.14 25.05
N GLU A 66 2.62 -17.78 25.11
CA GLU A 66 3.86 -17.17 25.58
C GLU A 66 4.28 -16.00 24.68
N THR A 67 4.37 -14.79 25.24
CA THR A 67 4.82 -13.59 24.54
C THR A 67 6.26 -13.77 24.02
N ILE A 68 6.48 -13.57 22.73
CA ILE A 68 7.83 -13.64 22.13
C ILE A 68 8.62 -12.38 22.48
N THR A 69 9.65 -12.51 23.28
CA THR A 69 10.55 -11.43 23.70
C THR A 69 11.91 -11.46 23.00
N SER A 70 12.28 -12.60 22.42
CA SER A 70 13.59 -12.79 21.79
C SER A 70 13.54 -12.46 20.28
N VAL A 71 14.42 -11.56 19.85
CA VAL A 71 14.63 -11.27 18.42
C VAL A 71 15.30 -12.42 17.65
N GLU A 72 15.89 -13.39 18.39
CA GLU A 72 16.52 -14.59 17.84
C GLU A 72 15.50 -15.70 17.53
N ASN A 73 14.26 -15.55 17.93
CA ASN A 73 13.19 -16.49 17.62
C ASN A 73 13.08 -16.72 16.10
N VAL A 74 12.91 -17.99 15.70
CA VAL A 74 12.86 -18.38 14.28
C VAL A 74 11.75 -17.68 13.52
N LYS A 75 10.55 -17.50 14.15
CA LYS A 75 9.42 -16.78 13.56
C LYS A 75 9.78 -15.30 13.30
N VAL A 76 10.48 -14.66 14.24
CA VAL A 76 10.94 -13.26 14.13
C VAL A 76 11.97 -13.12 13.01
N LYS A 77 12.98 -14.01 12.96
CA LYS A 77 13.99 -14.03 11.89
C LYS A 77 13.35 -14.18 10.50
N ARG A 78 12.34 -15.02 10.36
CA ARG A 78 11.59 -15.20 9.12
C ARG A 78 10.89 -13.90 8.70
N MET A 79 10.17 -13.25 9.60
CA MET A 79 9.50 -11.97 9.32
C MET A 79 10.50 -10.88 8.90
N VAL A 80 11.64 -10.77 9.59
CA VAL A 80 12.70 -9.83 9.22
C VAL A 80 13.27 -10.17 7.83
N LYS A 81 13.49 -11.44 7.50
CA LYS A 81 13.98 -11.86 6.19
C LYS A 81 12.99 -11.52 5.06
N LEU A 82 11.69 -11.76 5.28
CA LEU A 82 10.63 -11.34 4.35
C LEU A 82 10.63 -9.82 4.14
N ARG A 83 10.77 -9.03 5.21
CA ARG A 83 10.82 -7.59 5.11
C ARG A 83 12.03 -7.09 4.30
N THR A 84 13.22 -7.68 4.51
CA THR A 84 14.48 -7.13 4.00
C THR A 84 14.94 -7.70 2.66
N ARG A 85 14.52 -8.92 2.28
CA ARG A 85 15.05 -9.65 1.11
C ARG A 85 13.97 -9.89 0.06
N ARG A 86 14.11 -9.23 -1.11
CA ARG A 86 13.20 -9.42 -2.24
C ARG A 86 13.16 -10.88 -2.71
N SER A 87 14.33 -11.50 -2.92
CA SER A 87 14.40 -12.91 -3.36
C SER A 87 13.64 -13.86 -2.44
N PHE A 88 13.71 -13.62 -1.12
CA PHE A 88 12.98 -14.43 -0.16
C PHE A 88 11.46 -14.18 -0.20
N ARG A 89 11.02 -12.93 -0.46
CA ARG A 89 9.59 -12.65 -0.72
C ARG A 89 9.07 -13.35 -1.95
N ASP A 90 9.87 -13.39 -3.00
CA ASP A 90 9.49 -14.01 -4.28
C ASP A 90 9.43 -15.54 -4.15
N GLU A 91 10.42 -16.16 -3.48
CA GLU A 91 10.48 -17.58 -3.17
C GLU A 91 9.27 -18.03 -2.31
N GLU A 92 9.00 -17.31 -1.21
CA GLU A 92 7.95 -17.64 -0.26
C GLU A 92 6.56 -17.16 -0.69
N ARG A 93 6.47 -16.37 -1.77
CA ARG A 93 5.25 -15.69 -2.23
C ARG A 93 4.52 -14.98 -1.10
N ALA A 94 5.29 -14.31 -0.26
CA ALA A 94 4.81 -13.64 0.94
C ALA A 94 5.55 -12.32 1.19
N CYS A 95 4.90 -11.40 1.90
CA CYS A 95 5.49 -10.16 2.38
C CYS A 95 5.03 -9.83 3.79
N VAL A 96 5.66 -8.84 4.42
CA VAL A 96 5.27 -8.37 5.75
C VAL A 96 4.56 -7.04 5.64
N VAL A 97 3.32 -6.98 6.11
CA VAL A 97 2.52 -5.76 6.23
C VAL A 97 2.51 -5.31 7.68
N SER A 98 2.82 -4.03 7.91
CA SER A 98 2.80 -3.42 9.24
C SER A 98 1.61 -2.46 9.39
N GLY A 99 0.93 -2.53 10.52
CA GLY A 99 -0.21 -1.70 10.91
C GLY A 99 -1.57 -2.40 10.73
N GLY A 100 -2.30 -2.56 11.84
CA GLY A 100 -3.61 -3.22 11.87
C GLY A 100 -4.63 -2.55 10.95
N LYS A 101 -4.61 -1.21 10.86
CA LYS A 101 -5.49 -0.48 9.94
C LYS A 101 -5.25 -0.85 8.47
N VAL A 102 -3.99 -0.97 8.05
CA VAL A 102 -3.65 -1.37 6.67
C VAL A 102 -4.07 -2.81 6.41
N LEU A 103 -3.87 -3.70 7.39
CA LEU A 103 -4.34 -5.08 7.31
C LEU A 103 -5.86 -5.14 7.15
N LEU A 104 -6.61 -4.39 7.95
CA LEU A 104 -8.07 -4.32 7.80
C LEU A 104 -8.49 -3.85 6.40
N GLU A 105 -7.87 -2.81 5.86
CA GLU A 105 -8.17 -2.32 4.51
C GLU A 105 -7.91 -3.39 3.43
N ILE A 106 -6.80 -4.15 3.55
CA ILE A 106 -6.46 -5.25 2.64
C ILE A 106 -7.49 -6.38 2.75
N PHE A 107 -7.75 -6.90 3.96
CA PHE A 107 -8.60 -8.06 4.15
C PHE A 107 -10.09 -7.76 3.95
N GLN A 108 -10.55 -6.55 4.23
CA GLN A 108 -11.91 -6.11 3.87
C GLN A 108 -12.10 -6.03 2.35
N ALA A 109 -11.13 -5.49 1.60
CA ALA A 109 -11.18 -5.47 0.15
C ALA A 109 -11.20 -6.88 -0.46
N ASN A 110 -10.45 -7.83 0.14
CA ASN A 110 -10.46 -9.25 -0.23
C ASN A 110 -11.87 -9.86 -0.08
N ALA A 111 -12.57 -9.54 1.00
CA ALA A 111 -13.93 -10.01 1.24
C ALA A 111 -14.96 -9.56 0.22
N PHE A 112 -14.75 -8.41 -0.39
CA PHE A 112 -15.61 -7.89 -1.45
C PHE A 112 -15.24 -8.40 -2.85
N GLY A 113 -14.40 -9.45 -2.96
CA GLY A 113 -13.99 -10.04 -4.23
C GLY A 113 -13.10 -9.13 -5.09
N LYS A 114 -12.55 -8.06 -4.50
CA LYS A 114 -11.66 -7.13 -5.20
C LYS A 114 -10.21 -7.60 -5.27
N MET A 115 -9.91 -8.73 -4.62
CA MET A 115 -8.56 -9.28 -4.53
C MET A 115 -8.60 -10.80 -4.66
N ASN A 116 -7.56 -11.38 -5.24
CA ASN A 116 -7.45 -12.82 -5.40
C ASN A 116 -6.60 -13.40 -4.24
N GLY A 117 -7.28 -14.03 -3.27
CA GLY A 117 -6.65 -14.97 -2.36
C GLY A 117 -5.51 -14.43 -1.50
N VAL A 118 -5.66 -13.25 -0.89
CA VAL A 118 -4.71 -12.78 0.13
C VAL A 118 -5.03 -13.47 1.44
N GLU A 119 -4.06 -14.23 1.96
CA GLU A 119 -4.15 -14.97 3.20
C GLU A 119 -3.15 -14.44 4.23
N CYS A 120 -3.57 -14.41 5.49
CA CYS A 120 -2.66 -14.16 6.61
C CYS A 120 -2.06 -15.49 7.06
N LYS A 121 -0.75 -15.65 6.85
CA LYS A 121 -0.02 -16.86 7.29
C LYS A 121 0.36 -16.79 8.77
N ARG A 122 0.64 -15.58 9.26
CA ARG A 122 1.09 -15.32 10.64
C ARG A 122 0.92 -13.85 10.96
N ALA A 123 0.54 -13.54 12.19
CA ALA A 123 0.52 -12.18 12.69
C ALA A 123 1.20 -12.07 14.06
N PHE A 124 1.87 -10.95 14.25
CA PHE A 124 2.39 -10.49 15.53
C PHE A 124 1.64 -9.25 15.97
N VAL A 125 1.28 -9.18 17.24
CA VAL A 125 0.65 -8.04 17.88
C VAL A 125 1.53 -7.55 19.02
N SER A 126 1.63 -6.24 19.19
CA SER A 126 2.37 -5.65 20.33
C SER A 126 1.64 -5.96 21.64
N GLU A 127 2.39 -6.36 22.67
CA GLU A 127 1.86 -6.61 24.02
C GLU A 127 1.22 -5.37 24.68
N GLU A 128 1.46 -4.18 24.13
CA GLU A 128 0.95 -2.90 24.65
C GLU A 128 -0.49 -2.59 24.21
N PHE A 129 -1.05 -3.34 23.26
CA PHE A 129 -2.38 -3.09 22.73
C PHE A 129 -3.45 -3.94 23.40
N ASP A 130 -4.65 -3.36 23.48
CA ASP A 130 -5.84 -3.93 24.10
C ASP A 130 -6.29 -5.22 23.41
N ASP A 131 -6.72 -6.20 24.18
CA ASP A 131 -7.16 -7.50 23.69
C ASP A 131 -8.43 -7.42 22.84
N ASP A 132 -9.38 -6.54 23.17
CA ASP A 132 -10.58 -6.29 22.36
C ASP A 132 -10.25 -5.77 20.98
N TYR A 133 -9.25 -4.87 20.89
CA TYR A 133 -8.73 -4.39 19.61
C TYR A 133 -8.09 -5.52 18.82
N ASN A 134 -7.26 -6.33 19.46
CA ASN A 134 -6.57 -7.46 18.87
C ASN A 134 -7.57 -8.48 18.31
N GLU A 135 -8.59 -8.84 19.06
CA GLU A 135 -9.61 -9.78 18.63
C GLU A 135 -10.39 -9.30 17.40
N ARG A 136 -10.67 -7.98 17.31
CA ARG A 136 -11.32 -7.40 16.14
C ARG A 136 -10.47 -7.51 14.87
N ILE A 137 -9.14 -7.30 14.97
CA ILE A 137 -8.21 -7.44 13.84
C ILE A 137 -8.12 -8.92 13.47
N ASP A 138 -7.90 -9.80 14.44
CA ASP A 138 -7.74 -11.24 14.23
C ASP A 138 -8.95 -11.85 13.53
N ARG A 139 -10.17 -11.49 13.91
CA ARG A 139 -11.40 -11.93 13.22
C ARG A 139 -11.45 -11.55 11.75
N VAL A 140 -10.79 -10.49 11.35
CA VAL A 140 -10.76 -10.03 9.95
C VAL A 140 -9.63 -10.69 9.17
N ILE A 141 -8.43 -10.82 9.75
CA ILE A 141 -7.24 -11.32 9.04
C ILE A 141 -7.17 -12.84 8.96
N PHE A 142 -7.78 -13.57 9.94
CA PHE A 142 -7.86 -15.02 9.98
C PHE A 142 -9.28 -15.55 9.64
N ARG A 143 -9.89 -14.97 8.64
CA ARG A 143 -11.31 -15.02 8.29
C ARG A 143 -11.91 -16.38 8.03
N ASP A 144 -11.11 -17.31 7.58
CA ASP A 144 -11.62 -18.58 7.12
C ASP A 144 -11.05 -19.71 7.92
N ASP A 145 -11.95 -20.61 8.08
CA ASP A 145 -11.84 -21.98 8.46
C ASP A 145 -12.11 -22.30 9.92
N ASP A 146 -12.66 -23.48 10.05
CA ASP A 146 -12.88 -24.33 11.19
C ASP A 146 -11.79 -24.29 12.29
N ASP A 147 -10.67 -23.62 12.02
CA ASP A 147 -9.58 -23.28 12.93
C ASP A 147 -9.84 -21.95 13.67
N ARG A 148 -10.90 -21.90 14.45
CA ARG A 148 -11.15 -20.80 15.42
C ARG A 148 -10.01 -20.58 16.43
N LYS A 149 -8.84 -21.18 16.18
CA LYS A 149 -7.64 -21.16 17.03
C LYS A 149 -6.50 -20.30 16.49
N ARG A 150 -6.61 -19.74 15.26
CA ARG A 150 -5.54 -18.85 14.77
C ARG A 150 -5.69 -17.47 15.39
N LYS A 151 -4.73 -17.11 16.24
CA LYS A 151 -4.60 -15.80 16.84
C LYS A 151 -3.25 -15.20 16.50
N SER A 152 -3.17 -13.88 16.56
CA SER A 152 -1.90 -13.20 16.51
C SER A 152 -1.06 -13.52 17.74
N THR A 153 0.23 -13.70 17.57
CA THR A 153 1.14 -13.97 18.68
C THR A 153 1.59 -12.65 19.31
N LYS A 154 1.42 -12.51 20.62
CA LYS A 154 1.93 -11.34 21.37
C LYS A 154 3.44 -11.28 21.32
N VAL A 155 3.98 -10.08 21.08
CA VAL A 155 5.42 -9.84 21.01
C VAL A 155 5.79 -8.58 21.77
N SER A 156 7.00 -8.56 22.34
CA SER A 156 7.50 -7.37 23.01
C SER A 156 7.77 -6.21 22.05
N ALA A 157 7.74 -4.98 22.54
CA ALA A 157 8.05 -3.77 21.77
C ALA A 157 9.39 -3.88 21.02
N LYS A 158 10.41 -4.51 21.64
CA LYS A 158 11.71 -4.78 20.99
C LYS A 158 11.58 -5.67 19.76
N VAL A 159 10.77 -6.71 19.83
CA VAL A 159 10.52 -7.64 18.71
C VAL A 159 9.71 -6.93 17.63
N MET A 160 8.64 -6.21 18.01
CA MET A 160 7.81 -5.45 17.09
C MET A 160 8.64 -4.43 16.29
N LYS A 161 9.48 -3.64 16.96
CA LYS A 161 10.44 -2.72 16.34
C LYS A 161 11.33 -3.42 15.31
N LYS A 162 11.87 -4.58 15.66
CA LYS A 162 12.74 -5.35 14.77
C LYS A 162 12.01 -5.87 13.54
N VAL A 163 10.78 -6.36 13.70
CA VAL A 163 9.96 -6.91 12.61
C VAL A 163 9.44 -5.80 11.71
N ALA A 164 8.89 -4.74 12.26
CA ALA A 164 8.37 -3.60 11.52
C ALA A 164 9.47 -2.75 10.83
N GLY A 165 10.71 -2.82 11.30
CA GLY A 165 11.81 -2.01 10.76
C GLY A 165 11.67 -0.52 11.02
N VAL A 166 11.13 -0.17 12.19
CA VAL A 166 10.94 1.22 12.62
C VAL A 166 11.82 1.53 13.83
N GLU A 167 12.16 2.79 14.03
CA GLU A 167 12.95 3.20 15.18
C GLU A 167 12.11 3.26 16.45
N ASN A 168 10.85 3.68 16.32
CA ASN A 168 9.89 3.71 17.40
C ASN A 168 8.73 2.74 17.13
N ALA A 169 8.48 1.82 18.05
CA ALA A 169 7.43 0.80 17.94
C ALA A 169 6.04 1.29 18.39
N ASP A 170 5.96 2.42 19.11
CA ASP A 170 4.71 2.92 19.73
C ASP A 170 3.55 3.11 18.74
N ASN A 171 3.88 3.22 17.44
CA ASN A 171 2.90 3.40 16.38
C ASN A 171 2.64 2.12 15.55
N VAL A 172 3.18 0.97 15.95
CA VAL A 172 3.01 -0.29 15.22
C VAL A 172 2.35 -1.32 16.11
N ASP A 173 1.07 -1.46 15.91
CA ASP A 173 0.21 -2.40 16.61
C ASP A 173 0.39 -3.85 16.11
N TYR A 174 0.41 -4.03 14.77
CA TYR A 174 0.45 -5.32 14.08
C TYR A 174 1.56 -5.41 13.03
N CYS A 175 2.11 -6.63 12.88
CA CYS A 175 2.89 -7.05 11.72
C CYS A 175 2.41 -8.43 11.27
N ALA A 176 1.96 -8.56 10.03
CA ALA A 176 1.49 -9.83 9.49
C ALA A 176 2.29 -10.29 8.27
N GLU A 177 2.59 -11.58 8.23
CA GLU A 177 3.03 -12.29 7.03
C GLU A 177 1.80 -12.62 6.20
N VAL A 178 1.71 -12.02 5.01
CA VAL A 178 0.58 -12.19 4.10
C VAL A 178 1.04 -12.69 2.74
N THR A 179 0.16 -13.41 2.05
CA THR A 179 0.40 -13.85 0.67
C THR A 179 0.61 -12.64 -0.23
N LYS A 180 1.69 -12.66 -1.01
CA LYS A 180 2.02 -11.59 -1.96
C LYS A 180 1.28 -11.82 -3.28
N PRO A 181 0.57 -10.82 -3.83
CA PRO A 181 0.02 -10.90 -5.18
C PRO A 181 1.11 -11.13 -6.23
N ASP A 182 0.75 -11.82 -7.30
CA ASP A 182 1.67 -12.03 -8.41
C ASP A 182 1.83 -10.76 -9.26
N VAL A 183 3.07 -10.52 -9.70
CA VAL A 183 3.38 -9.57 -10.74
C VAL A 183 3.66 -10.39 -12.00
N LEU A 184 2.74 -10.36 -12.95
CA LEU A 184 2.84 -11.14 -14.18
C LEU A 184 3.84 -10.49 -15.15
N GLU A 185 4.43 -11.27 -16.05
CA GLU A 185 5.14 -10.69 -17.22
C GLU A 185 4.12 -9.99 -18.14
N ALA A 186 4.54 -8.91 -18.79
CA ALA A 186 3.64 -8.03 -19.56
C ALA A 186 2.81 -8.80 -20.61
N ARG A 187 3.43 -9.71 -21.37
CA ARG A 187 2.74 -10.55 -22.36
C ARG A 187 1.66 -11.43 -21.72
N GLU A 188 1.97 -12.04 -20.58
CA GLU A 188 1.03 -12.90 -19.87
C GLU A 188 -0.11 -12.08 -19.27
N PHE A 189 0.20 -10.92 -18.72
CA PHE A 189 -0.78 -10.00 -18.16
C PHE A 189 -1.82 -9.60 -19.20
N PHE A 190 -1.40 -9.02 -20.33
CA PHE A 190 -2.32 -8.56 -21.37
C PHE A 190 -3.07 -9.70 -22.09
N LYS A 191 -2.54 -10.94 -22.07
CA LYS A 191 -3.25 -12.12 -22.57
C LYS A 191 -4.41 -12.51 -21.66
N LYS A 192 -4.26 -12.33 -20.34
CA LYS A 192 -5.29 -12.68 -19.33
C LYS A 192 -6.28 -11.54 -19.04
N ALA A 193 -5.84 -10.29 -19.15
CA ALA A 193 -6.65 -9.14 -18.84
C ALA A 193 -7.76 -8.93 -19.89
N LYS A 194 -9.01 -8.82 -19.43
CA LYS A 194 -10.16 -8.70 -20.35
C LYS A 194 -10.26 -7.32 -21.02
N MET A 195 -9.99 -6.27 -20.26
CA MET A 195 -10.07 -4.89 -20.76
C MET A 195 -9.16 -4.01 -19.89
N VAL A 196 -8.14 -3.44 -20.52
CA VAL A 196 -7.21 -2.49 -19.89
C VAL A 196 -7.22 -1.22 -20.75
N ARG A 197 -7.54 -0.10 -20.13
CA ARG A 197 -7.60 1.21 -20.79
C ARG A 197 -6.57 2.18 -20.27
N LYS A 198 -6.36 2.20 -18.94
CA LYS A 198 -5.50 3.15 -18.27
C LYS A 198 -4.38 2.42 -17.55
N VAL A 199 -3.16 2.67 -17.97
CA VAL A 199 -1.98 2.01 -17.45
C VAL A 199 -0.98 3.07 -16.98
N LEU A 200 -0.45 2.89 -15.77
CA LEU A 200 0.70 3.63 -15.28
C LEU A 200 1.93 2.73 -15.38
N CYS A 201 3.01 3.19 -16.02
CA CYS A 201 4.26 2.46 -16.15
C CYS A 201 5.38 3.19 -15.42
N LEU A 202 6.14 2.47 -14.60
CA LEU A 202 7.24 2.97 -13.82
C LEU A 202 8.55 2.44 -14.42
N ASP A 203 9.29 3.30 -15.09
CA ASP A 203 10.55 2.94 -15.77
C ASP A 203 11.75 3.36 -14.92
N GLY A 204 12.15 2.48 -14.02
CA GLY A 204 13.30 2.68 -13.14
C GLY A 204 13.06 3.60 -11.95
N VAL A 205 11.83 3.77 -11.48
CA VAL A 205 11.52 4.52 -10.25
C VAL A 205 12.06 3.76 -9.04
N GLN A 206 13.10 4.29 -8.38
CA GLN A 206 13.86 3.56 -7.37
C GLN A 206 13.41 3.81 -5.93
N ASP A 207 12.90 5.01 -5.59
CA ASP A 207 12.43 5.27 -4.23
C ASP A 207 11.13 4.50 -3.93
N PRO A 208 11.14 3.61 -2.92
CA PRO A 208 9.96 2.82 -2.58
C PRO A 208 8.79 3.65 -2.08
N GLY A 209 9.04 4.85 -1.53
CA GLY A 209 8.00 5.79 -1.12
C GLY A 209 7.24 6.34 -2.32
N ASN A 210 7.97 6.69 -3.40
CA ASN A 210 7.39 7.15 -4.65
C ASN A 210 6.59 6.02 -5.33
N VAL A 211 7.15 4.80 -5.41
CA VAL A 211 6.44 3.64 -5.97
C VAL A 211 5.11 3.38 -5.25
N GLY A 212 5.13 3.33 -3.92
CA GLY A 212 3.90 3.11 -3.15
C GLY A 212 2.89 4.25 -3.28
N THR A 213 3.35 5.50 -3.33
CA THR A 213 2.49 6.68 -3.54
C THR A 213 1.84 6.63 -4.93
N LEU A 214 2.61 6.29 -5.96
CA LEU A 214 2.12 6.16 -7.33
C LEU A 214 1.09 5.04 -7.47
N LEU A 215 1.32 3.87 -6.86
CA LEU A 215 0.33 2.78 -6.81
C LEU A 215 -1.00 3.24 -6.19
N ARG A 216 -0.93 3.95 -5.05
CA ARG A 216 -2.10 4.48 -4.38
C ARG A 216 -2.83 5.53 -5.22
N THR A 217 -2.08 6.38 -5.89
CA THR A 217 -2.64 7.43 -6.74
C THR A 217 -3.28 6.84 -8.00
N ALA A 218 -2.66 5.82 -8.61
CA ALA A 218 -3.21 5.09 -9.75
C ALA A 218 -4.56 4.42 -9.39
N GLU A 219 -4.64 3.76 -8.24
CA GLU A 219 -5.91 3.22 -7.74
C GLU A 219 -6.97 4.32 -7.56
N ALA A 220 -6.60 5.45 -6.95
CA ALA A 220 -7.51 6.55 -6.67
C ALA A 220 -8.07 7.21 -7.96
N PHE A 221 -7.27 7.27 -9.03
CA PHE A 221 -7.69 7.81 -10.33
C PHE A 221 -8.24 6.76 -11.30
N GLY A 222 -8.48 5.53 -10.83
CA GLY A 222 -9.13 4.48 -11.62
C GLY A 222 -8.28 3.95 -12.76
N PHE A 223 -6.95 3.88 -12.58
CA PHE A 223 -6.08 3.17 -13.48
C PHE A 223 -6.29 1.66 -13.33
N ASP A 224 -6.28 0.93 -14.42
CA ASP A 224 -6.57 -0.50 -14.45
C ASP A 224 -5.37 -1.35 -14.02
N ALA A 225 -4.17 -0.89 -14.35
CA ALA A 225 -2.94 -1.61 -14.04
C ALA A 225 -1.72 -0.70 -13.86
N VAL A 226 -0.71 -1.24 -13.16
CA VAL A 226 0.60 -0.61 -13.03
C VAL A 226 1.68 -1.54 -13.57
N GLY A 227 2.46 -1.05 -14.53
CA GLY A 227 3.63 -1.73 -15.08
C GLY A 227 4.90 -1.34 -14.32
N LEU A 228 5.78 -2.32 -14.10
CA LEU A 228 7.03 -2.18 -13.37
C LEU A 228 8.20 -2.53 -14.31
N GLY A 229 8.91 -1.53 -14.77
CA GLY A 229 10.07 -1.68 -15.64
C GLY A 229 11.35 -2.08 -14.92
N PRO A 230 12.43 -2.28 -15.68
CA PRO A 230 13.74 -2.59 -15.12
C PRO A 230 14.16 -1.57 -14.06
N LYS A 231 14.87 -2.04 -13.02
CA LYS A 231 15.36 -1.23 -11.90
C LYS A 231 14.30 -0.53 -11.04
N THR A 232 13.00 -0.69 -11.35
CA THR A 232 11.93 -0.19 -10.48
C THR A 232 11.95 -0.92 -9.14
N CYS A 233 11.76 -0.16 -8.06
CA CYS A 233 11.71 -0.72 -6.71
C CYS A 233 10.60 -1.76 -6.59
N ASP A 234 10.86 -2.78 -5.78
CA ASP A 234 9.85 -3.79 -5.45
C ASP A 234 8.65 -3.16 -4.72
N PRO A 235 7.42 -3.26 -5.27
CA PRO A 235 6.21 -2.71 -4.66
C PRO A 235 5.87 -3.36 -3.31
N PHE A 236 6.43 -4.54 -3.01
CA PHE A 236 6.31 -5.23 -1.73
C PHE A 236 7.47 -4.95 -0.76
N ASN A 237 8.31 -3.97 -1.08
CA ASN A 237 9.25 -3.39 -0.10
C ASN A 237 8.46 -2.74 1.03
N GLU A 238 8.95 -2.83 2.25
CA GLU A 238 8.30 -2.32 3.46
C GLU A 238 7.87 -0.84 3.35
N LYS A 239 8.74 0.03 2.81
CA LYS A 239 8.44 1.46 2.64
C LYS A 239 7.37 1.67 1.56
N ALA A 240 7.40 0.89 0.46
CA ALA A 240 6.38 0.93 -0.58
C ALA A 240 5.03 0.42 -0.06
N LEU A 241 5.01 -0.66 0.71
CA LEU A 241 3.80 -1.17 1.37
C LEU A 241 3.15 -0.12 2.28
N ARG A 242 3.96 0.60 3.08
CA ARG A 242 3.45 1.66 3.95
C ARG A 242 2.86 2.84 3.18
N SER A 243 3.55 3.31 2.13
CA SER A 243 3.10 4.47 1.34
C SER A 243 1.89 4.12 0.45
N SER A 244 1.78 2.89 -0.04
CA SER A 244 0.66 2.43 -0.86
C SER A 244 -0.65 2.27 -0.09
N LYS A 245 -0.61 2.16 1.25
CA LYS A 245 -1.82 1.91 2.07
C LYS A 245 -2.67 0.74 1.53
N GLY A 246 -2.00 -0.36 1.18
CA GLY A 246 -2.64 -1.57 0.67
C GLY A 246 -2.98 -1.57 -0.83
N SER A 247 -2.76 -0.48 -1.57
CA SER A 247 -3.04 -0.43 -3.02
C SER A 247 -2.24 -1.46 -3.81
N CYS A 248 -1.01 -1.80 -3.37
CA CYS A 248 -0.20 -2.86 -3.99
C CYS A 248 -0.84 -4.25 -3.96
N PHE A 249 -1.87 -4.46 -3.12
CA PHE A 249 -2.66 -5.69 -3.09
C PHE A 249 -3.92 -5.62 -3.98
N ARG A 250 -4.41 -4.42 -4.29
CA ARG A 250 -5.64 -4.19 -5.05
C ARG A 250 -5.40 -3.86 -6.51
N MET A 251 -4.24 -3.25 -6.82
CA MET A 251 -3.86 -2.94 -8.20
C MET A 251 -3.32 -4.17 -8.92
N GLN A 252 -3.77 -4.36 -10.15
CA GLN A 252 -3.15 -5.33 -11.04
C GLN A 252 -1.76 -4.83 -11.45
N MET A 253 -0.77 -5.70 -11.39
CA MET A 253 0.61 -5.33 -11.73
C MET A 253 1.21 -6.28 -12.75
N PHE A 254 2.03 -5.72 -13.64
CA PHE A 254 2.85 -6.50 -14.55
C PHE A 254 4.27 -5.95 -14.62
N SER A 255 5.20 -6.72 -15.18
CA SER A 255 6.59 -6.32 -15.34
C SER A 255 7.09 -6.60 -16.75
N TRP A 256 8.12 -5.87 -17.17
CA TRP A 256 8.86 -6.11 -18.41
C TRP A 256 10.35 -6.01 -18.17
N LYS A 257 11.15 -6.60 -19.07
CA LYS A 257 12.62 -6.61 -18.97
C LYS A 257 13.29 -5.73 -20.03
N THR A 258 12.69 -5.62 -21.21
CA THR A 258 13.20 -4.82 -22.33
C THR A 258 12.11 -3.93 -22.90
N SER A 259 12.50 -2.82 -23.53
CA SER A 259 11.58 -1.91 -24.22
C SER A 259 10.79 -2.60 -25.34
N GLU A 260 11.42 -3.54 -26.04
CA GLU A 260 10.76 -4.33 -27.08
C GLU A 260 9.62 -5.20 -26.48
N GLU A 261 9.89 -5.92 -25.39
CA GLU A 261 8.87 -6.71 -24.69
C GLU A 261 7.71 -5.82 -24.21
N PHE A 262 8.02 -4.63 -23.70
CA PHE A 262 7.04 -3.65 -23.25
C PHE A 262 6.09 -3.23 -24.37
N PHE A 263 6.64 -2.77 -25.50
CA PHE A 263 5.83 -2.31 -26.62
C PHE A 263 5.07 -3.45 -27.31
N ASP A 264 5.69 -4.62 -27.47
CA ASP A 264 5.03 -5.79 -28.06
C ASP A 264 3.80 -6.21 -27.22
N ALA A 265 3.92 -6.21 -25.89
CA ALA A 265 2.82 -6.53 -25.00
C ALA A 265 1.70 -5.49 -25.04
N LEU A 266 2.05 -4.20 -25.05
CA LEU A 266 1.07 -3.11 -25.14
C LEU A 266 0.32 -3.13 -26.48
N GLU A 267 1.02 -3.31 -27.61
CA GLU A 267 0.42 -3.26 -28.96
C GLU A 267 -0.41 -4.50 -29.23
N ARG A 268 0.15 -5.69 -29.07
CA ARG A 268 -0.54 -6.94 -29.43
C ARG A 268 -1.59 -7.34 -28.42
N GLY A 269 -1.28 -7.23 -27.13
CA GLY A 269 -2.17 -7.65 -26.05
C GLY A 269 -3.10 -6.53 -25.58
N GLY A 270 -2.55 -5.37 -25.32
CA GLY A 270 -3.27 -4.21 -24.81
C GLY A 270 -3.97 -3.37 -25.89
N LYS A 271 -3.55 -3.50 -27.15
CA LYS A 271 -4.01 -2.67 -28.28
C LYS A 271 -3.80 -1.17 -28.04
N PHE A 272 -2.66 -0.81 -27.46
CA PHE A 272 -2.18 0.56 -27.34
C PHE A 272 -1.28 0.87 -28.54
N GLU A 273 -1.51 1.99 -29.18
CA GLU A 273 -0.65 2.46 -30.27
C GLU A 273 0.52 3.27 -29.67
N ARG A 274 1.78 2.98 -30.06
CA ARG A 274 2.97 3.74 -29.61
C ARG A 274 2.71 5.23 -29.71
N ARG A 275 3.35 6.12 -29.84
CA ARG A 275 3.21 7.57 -30.05
C ARG A 275 1.80 8.19 -30.05
N LYS A 276 0.74 7.37 -29.88
CA LYS A 276 -0.65 7.85 -29.71
C LYS A 276 -1.13 7.70 -28.26
N ASN A 277 -1.10 6.46 -27.77
CA ASN A 277 -1.62 6.15 -26.43
C ASN A 277 -0.53 6.03 -25.36
N VAL A 278 0.77 5.91 -25.76
CA VAL A 278 1.89 5.81 -24.82
C VAL A 278 2.53 7.18 -24.66
N LEU A 279 2.41 7.74 -23.46
CA LEU A 279 2.83 9.09 -23.11
C LEU A 279 4.02 9.01 -22.14
N ALA A 280 5.20 9.46 -22.55
CA ALA A 280 6.38 9.51 -21.71
C ALA A 280 6.50 10.88 -21.02
N ALA A 281 6.57 10.90 -19.71
CA ALA A 281 6.73 12.11 -18.93
C ALA A 281 8.17 12.65 -19.05
N MET A 282 8.30 13.85 -19.61
CA MET A 282 9.56 14.54 -19.89
C MET A 282 9.62 15.86 -19.13
N LEU A 283 10.83 16.33 -18.82
CA LEU A 283 11.00 17.62 -18.16
C LEU A 283 10.62 18.78 -19.08
N VAL A 284 11.30 18.95 -20.18
CA VAL A 284 11.00 19.94 -21.23
C VAL A 284 11.61 19.44 -22.52
N GLY A 285 10.91 19.58 -23.64
CA GLY A 285 11.43 19.26 -24.96
C GLY A 285 10.65 19.98 -26.06
N GLU A 286 11.28 20.17 -27.21
CA GLU A 286 10.57 20.62 -28.40
C GLU A 286 9.52 19.55 -28.76
N ASN A 287 8.29 19.99 -29.04
CA ASN A 287 7.15 19.13 -29.37
C ASN A 287 6.56 18.26 -28.21
N CYS A 288 6.82 18.62 -26.95
CA CYS A 288 6.13 17.98 -25.82
C CYS A 288 4.66 18.40 -25.75
N LEU A 289 3.80 17.43 -25.45
CA LEU A 289 2.40 17.65 -25.13
C LEU A 289 2.29 18.41 -23.81
N ASP A 290 1.69 19.60 -23.82
CA ASP A 290 1.44 20.36 -22.61
C ASP A 290 0.16 19.82 -21.91
N VAL A 291 0.35 19.20 -20.75
CA VAL A 291 -0.75 18.56 -20.01
C VAL A 291 -1.87 19.54 -19.64
N SER A 292 -1.54 20.82 -19.48
CA SER A 292 -2.55 21.84 -19.15
C SER A 292 -3.55 22.08 -20.29
N LYS A 293 -3.14 21.84 -21.53
CA LYS A 293 -3.97 21.97 -22.74
C LYS A 293 -4.81 20.71 -23.01
N GLU A 294 -4.35 19.55 -22.51
CA GLU A 294 -5.02 18.26 -22.69
C GLU A 294 -6.10 17.98 -21.62
N LEU A 295 -6.20 18.83 -20.58
CA LEU A 295 -7.25 18.71 -19.57
C LEU A 295 -8.64 18.82 -20.21
N GLY A 296 -9.22 17.70 -20.60
CA GLY A 296 -10.56 17.58 -21.18
C GLY A 296 -10.62 17.34 -22.70
N SER A 297 -9.47 17.20 -23.37
CA SER A 297 -9.38 16.98 -24.82
C SER A 297 -9.03 15.55 -25.23
N VAL A 298 -8.97 14.61 -24.29
CA VAL A 298 -8.88 13.19 -24.64
C VAL A 298 -10.22 12.83 -25.28
N ASP A 299 -10.25 12.80 -26.61
CA ASP A 299 -11.42 12.49 -27.40
C ASP A 299 -12.02 11.17 -26.93
N ALA A 300 -13.27 11.22 -26.51
CA ALA A 300 -14.03 10.05 -26.07
C ALA A 300 -14.15 8.97 -27.16
N ASP A 301 -13.84 9.31 -28.41
CA ASP A 301 -13.94 8.43 -29.57
C ASP A 301 -12.78 7.45 -29.74
N ASP A 302 -11.65 7.68 -29.06
CA ASP A 302 -10.47 6.83 -29.20
C ASP A 302 -10.35 5.78 -28.07
N ALA A 303 -11.42 5.11 -27.74
CA ALA A 303 -11.52 4.04 -26.74
C ALA A 303 -10.97 4.39 -25.33
N GLY A 304 -10.62 5.65 -25.07
CA GLY A 304 -10.13 6.14 -23.77
C GLY A 304 -8.86 5.46 -23.25
N LYS A 305 -7.98 4.99 -24.16
CA LYS A 305 -6.75 4.30 -23.78
C LYS A 305 -5.61 5.27 -23.54
N VAL A 306 -4.94 5.12 -22.42
CA VAL A 306 -3.73 5.87 -22.07
C VAL A 306 -2.76 4.99 -21.29
N CYS A 307 -1.50 5.06 -21.66
CA CYS A 307 -0.37 4.49 -20.92
C CYS A 307 0.59 5.63 -20.58
N ILE A 308 0.67 5.99 -19.29
CA ILE A 308 1.58 7.01 -18.80
C ILE A 308 2.86 6.34 -18.33
N VAL A 309 4.01 6.76 -18.87
CA VAL A 309 5.32 6.25 -18.45
C VAL A 309 6.04 7.32 -17.65
N LEU A 310 6.42 6.99 -16.43
CA LEU A 310 7.23 7.80 -15.53
C LEU A 310 8.62 7.20 -15.40
N GLY A 311 9.64 8.01 -15.62
CA GLY A 311 11.03 7.61 -15.51
C GLY A 311 11.60 7.76 -14.10
N SER A 312 12.88 7.37 -13.94
CA SER A 312 13.62 7.57 -12.70
C SER A 312 13.91 9.04 -12.44
N GLU A 313 14.12 9.38 -11.17
CA GLU A 313 14.41 10.73 -10.72
C GLU A 313 15.73 11.29 -11.30
N GLY A 314 16.69 10.43 -11.61
CA GLY A 314 18.01 10.81 -12.09
C GLY A 314 18.18 10.84 -13.60
N THR A 315 17.60 9.86 -14.30
CA THR A 315 17.82 9.66 -15.74
C THR A 315 16.57 9.84 -16.60
N GLY A 316 15.42 10.10 -15.98
CA GLY A 316 14.15 10.15 -16.69
C GLY A 316 13.70 8.79 -17.23
N VAL A 317 12.91 8.80 -18.27
CA VAL A 317 12.47 7.62 -19.03
C VAL A 317 13.63 7.08 -19.88
N SER A 318 13.73 5.78 -20.07
CA SER A 318 14.76 5.18 -20.92
C SER A 318 14.61 5.63 -22.37
N LYS A 319 15.76 5.82 -23.08
CA LYS A 319 15.78 6.35 -24.44
C LYS A 319 14.89 5.58 -25.42
N ASP A 320 14.92 4.28 -25.37
CA ASP A 320 14.09 3.44 -26.26
C ASP A 320 12.59 3.67 -26.04
N ILE A 321 12.16 3.89 -24.80
CA ILE A 321 10.77 4.20 -24.50
C ILE A 321 10.44 5.63 -24.89
N GLU A 322 11.33 6.60 -24.63
CA GLU A 322 11.19 7.97 -25.03
C GLU A 322 10.99 8.12 -26.54
N GLU A 323 11.89 7.54 -27.36
CA GLU A 323 11.85 7.61 -28.82
C GLU A 323 10.59 6.99 -29.44
N ASN A 324 10.00 6.02 -28.78
CA ASN A 324 8.81 5.29 -29.24
C ASN A 324 7.51 5.73 -28.58
N SER A 325 7.53 6.75 -27.76
CA SER A 325 6.37 7.32 -27.06
C SER A 325 6.09 8.76 -27.51
N ARG A 326 4.95 9.29 -27.15
CA ARG A 326 4.64 10.71 -27.27
C ARG A 326 5.16 11.44 -26.02
N ALA A 327 6.04 12.40 -26.19
CA ALA A 327 6.57 13.17 -25.08
C ALA A 327 5.48 14.06 -24.47
N MET A 328 5.42 14.11 -23.14
CA MET A 328 4.46 14.90 -22.38
C MET A 328 5.16 15.63 -21.24
N THR A 329 4.82 16.88 -21.04
CA THR A 329 5.39 17.73 -19.99
C THR A 329 4.34 18.40 -19.13
N ILE A 330 4.71 18.65 -17.88
CA ILE A 330 3.96 19.51 -16.96
C ILE A 330 4.64 20.87 -16.98
N PRO A 331 3.96 21.94 -17.46
CA PRO A 331 4.54 23.27 -17.45
C PRO A 331 4.87 23.72 -16.03
N THR A 332 6.15 24.01 -15.79
CA THR A 332 6.65 24.52 -14.50
C THR A 332 7.31 25.89 -14.74
N PRO A 333 6.58 27.01 -14.59
CA PRO A 333 7.13 28.34 -14.83
C PRO A 333 8.12 28.81 -13.77
N GLY A 334 8.33 28.03 -12.72
CA GLY A 334 9.25 28.33 -11.63
C GLY A 334 10.70 27.97 -11.97
N VAL A 335 11.61 28.28 -11.03
CA VAL A 335 13.06 28.03 -11.15
C VAL A 335 13.42 26.55 -10.90
N THR A 336 12.49 25.77 -10.40
CA THR A 336 12.71 24.36 -10.07
C THR A 336 12.88 23.52 -11.33
N GLU A 337 13.98 22.78 -11.44
CA GLU A 337 14.31 21.96 -12.61
C GLU A 337 13.32 20.80 -12.83
N SER A 338 12.77 20.21 -11.75
CA SER A 338 11.86 19.08 -11.85
C SER A 338 10.92 18.98 -10.65
N LEU A 339 9.84 18.22 -10.82
CA LEU A 339 8.93 17.80 -9.75
C LEU A 339 9.33 16.42 -9.23
N ASN A 340 9.02 16.15 -7.96
CA ASN A 340 9.06 14.77 -7.46
C ASN A 340 8.18 13.86 -8.36
N VAL A 341 8.68 12.67 -8.70
CA VAL A 341 8.02 11.77 -9.66
C VAL A 341 6.61 11.35 -9.23
N ALA A 342 6.35 11.21 -7.91
CA ALA A 342 5.01 10.89 -7.42
C ALA A 342 4.05 12.09 -7.54
N VAL A 343 4.56 13.31 -7.40
CA VAL A 343 3.78 14.55 -7.63
C VAL A 343 3.45 14.70 -9.12
N ALA A 344 4.46 14.56 -9.98
CA ALA A 344 4.28 14.59 -11.43
C ALA A 344 3.27 13.52 -11.88
N GLY A 345 3.44 12.29 -11.43
CA GLY A 345 2.51 11.20 -11.72
C GLY A 345 1.08 11.49 -11.28
N GLY A 346 0.90 12.11 -10.10
CA GLY A 346 -0.42 12.52 -9.61
C GLY A 346 -1.11 13.54 -10.52
N ILE A 347 -0.37 14.55 -10.99
CA ILE A 347 -0.89 15.57 -11.93
C ILE A 347 -1.29 14.91 -13.26
N LEU A 348 -0.42 14.08 -13.81
CA LEU A 348 -0.66 13.38 -15.07
C LEU A 348 -1.85 12.41 -14.97
N MET A 349 -1.91 11.61 -13.92
CA MET A 349 -3.03 10.69 -13.70
C MET A 349 -4.35 11.43 -13.50
N MET A 350 -4.36 12.58 -12.85
CA MET A 350 -5.56 13.42 -12.73
C MET A 350 -6.03 13.95 -14.10
N ALA A 351 -5.10 14.32 -14.97
CA ALA A 351 -5.43 14.82 -16.30
C ALA A 351 -6.11 13.75 -17.18
N PHE A 352 -5.70 12.50 -17.06
CA PHE A 352 -6.15 11.38 -17.89
C PHE A 352 -7.04 10.36 -17.14
N GLY A 353 -7.27 10.56 -15.85
CA GLY A 353 -8.00 9.65 -14.98
C GLY A 353 -9.52 9.70 -15.07
N LYS A 354 -10.09 10.61 -15.89
CA LYS A 354 -11.55 10.80 -16.01
C LYS A 354 -12.21 9.79 -16.93
#